data_e79ecad9fdc4bf9feafb655a37fa5699
#
_entry.id   e79ecad9fdc4bf9feafb655a37fa5699
#
_cell.length_a   1.000
_cell.length_b   1.000
_cell.length_c   1.000
_cell.angle_alpha   90.00
_cell.angle_beta   90.00
_cell.angle_gamma   90.00
#
_symmetry.space_group_name_H-M   'P 1'
#
loop_
_entity.id
_entity.type
_entity.pdbx_description
1 polymer ?
#
loop_
_entity_poly.entity_id
_entity_poly.type
_entity_poly.pdbx_seq_one_letter_code
_entity_poly.pdbx_strand_id
1 'polypeptide(L)'
;MGLDWIPFSFQKEPMDIAQERSTKKIVLQSCSQLLKTTVLQSIAFSLMANDPCNFAFGSSSESEVKKFKDGKFLPAIETSEVLKPLVTDKNDKNAANNSKQTQMVNGTFIYWLNLNTPGNLRGITTRCVLLDEVSNCEITDEGNPIKLAEARTSTFGSDSLVVVSSTPLYKDDLINAEYNLSDKRRYFVTHSCGHEYIFEWEQVAFEFKYLENGRAIPDSTTTRLICPCCEQEIGEHTRHQMIDNGRWVATNPDGEPGVVGYQISRMYSPLNTITEMVSKFADALYNFNLQTFYNNELGLPYEDEYQKELDILQLESLREDEFNLHKIPESTLGICISVDQQIDRCEATIL
;
A
#
# COMPACT_ATOMS: atom_id res chain seq x y z
N MET A 1 0.91 9.88 -30.27
CA MET A 1 0.24 8.57 -30.41
C MET A 1 0.20 7.97 -29.00
N GLY A 2 -0.97 7.92 -28.38
CA GLY A 2 -1.16 7.14 -27.16
C GLY A 2 -1.10 5.67 -27.55
N LEU A 3 -0.16 4.93 -26.97
CA LEU A 3 -0.21 3.48 -27.04
C LEU A 3 -1.47 3.02 -26.29
N ASP A 4 -2.19 2.06 -26.85
CA ASP A 4 -3.31 1.42 -26.15
C ASP A 4 -2.78 0.83 -24.84
N TRP A 5 -3.36 1.28 -23.73
CA TRP A 5 -2.99 0.75 -22.43
C TRP A 5 -3.57 -0.66 -22.27
N ILE A 6 -2.70 -1.63 -21.97
CA ILE A 6 -3.08 -3.02 -21.72
C ILE A 6 -2.81 -3.30 -20.24
N PRO A 7 -3.85 -3.67 -19.45
CA PRO A 7 -3.67 -4.01 -18.04
C PRO A 7 -2.89 -5.32 -17.89
N PHE A 8 -2.05 -5.39 -16.88
CA PHE A 8 -1.46 -6.65 -16.44
C PHE A 8 -2.55 -7.60 -15.93
N SER A 9 -2.29 -8.90 -15.99
CA SER A 9 -3.27 -9.93 -15.63
C SER A 9 -3.84 -9.73 -14.22
N PHE A 10 -2.99 -9.39 -13.26
CA PHE A 10 -3.40 -9.13 -11.88
C PHE A 10 -4.18 -7.82 -11.67
N GLN A 11 -4.20 -6.91 -12.63
CA GLN A 11 -4.95 -5.65 -12.54
C GLN A 11 -6.42 -5.80 -12.97
N LYS A 12 -6.74 -6.83 -13.76
CA LYS A 12 -8.06 -7.00 -14.38
C LYS A 12 -9.15 -7.21 -13.33
N GLU A 13 -9.02 -8.26 -12.52
CA GLU A 13 -10.04 -8.61 -11.54
C GLU A 13 -10.36 -7.48 -10.55
N PRO A 14 -9.38 -6.74 -9.96
CA PRO A 14 -9.70 -5.59 -9.09
C PRO A 14 -10.50 -4.48 -9.78
N MET A 15 -10.40 -4.33 -11.10
CA MET A 15 -11.19 -3.36 -11.86
C MET A 15 -12.59 -3.92 -12.19
N ASP A 16 -12.68 -5.19 -12.52
CA ASP A 16 -13.93 -5.84 -12.91
C ASP A 16 -14.88 -5.98 -11.72
N ILE A 17 -14.36 -6.40 -10.56
CA ILE A 17 -15.15 -6.61 -9.33
C ILE A 17 -15.79 -5.31 -8.80
N ALA A 18 -15.24 -4.15 -9.16
CA ALA A 18 -15.81 -2.84 -8.82
C ALA A 18 -17.18 -2.60 -9.48
N GLN A 19 -17.54 -3.39 -10.49
CA GLN A 19 -18.81 -3.32 -11.18
C GLN A 19 -19.85 -4.28 -10.59
N GLU A 20 -19.44 -5.18 -9.71
CA GLU A 20 -20.33 -6.15 -9.08
C GLU A 20 -21.07 -5.50 -7.89
N ARG A 21 -22.39 -5.52 -7.91
CA ARG A 21 -23.22 -4.97 -6.83
C ARG A 21 -23.07 -5.65 -5.47
N SER A 22 -22.55 -6.86 -5.45
CA SER A 22 -22.20 -7.59 -4.23
C SER A 22 -20.97 -7.01 -3.52
N THR A 23 -20.11 -6.30 -4.26
CA THR A 23 -18.89 -5.69 -3.74
C THR A 23 -19.18 -4.31 -3.18
N LYS A 24 -18.95 -4.13 -1.90
CA LYS A 24 -19.14 -2.86 -1.18
C LYS A 24 -17.83 -2.14 -0.94
N LYS A 25 -16.77 -2.91 -0.72
CA LYS A 25 -15.45 -2.38 -0.45
C LYS A 25 -14.36 -3.18 -1.16
N ILE A 26 -13.41 -2.46 -1.76
CA ILE A 26 -12.20 -3.01 -2.34
C ILE A 26 -11.00 -2.44 -1.58
N VAL A 27 -10.11 -3.31 -1.10
CA VAL A 27 -8.90 -2.93 -0.39
C VAL A 27 -7.68 -3.34 -1.22
N LEU A 28 -6.85 -2.36 -1.59
CA LEU A 28 -5.65 -2.56 -2.40
C LEU A 28 -4.40 -2.31 -1.55
N GLN A 29 -3.94 -3.32 -0.84
CA GLN A 29 -2.69 -3.32 -0.12
C GLN A 29 -1.58 -3.81 -1.06
N SER A 30 -0.70 -2.95 -1.52
CA SER A 30 0.31 -3.37 -2.49
C SER A 30 1.63 -2.61 -2.35
N CYS A 31 2.68 -3.19 -2.93
CA CYS A 31 3.93 -2.49 -3.12
C CYS A 31 3.73 -1.17 -3.90
N SER A 32 4.73 -0.32 -3.91
CA SER A 32 4.67 0.94 -4.66
C SER A 32 4.66 0.69 -6.17
N GLN A 33 3.98 1.57 -6.94
CA GLN A 33 4.02 1.64 -8.42
C GLN A 33 3.64 0.36 -9.19
N LEU A 34 2.71 -0.46 -8.68
CA LEU A 34 2.30 -1.68 -9.38
C LEU A 34 0.80 -1.74 -9.70
N LEU A 35 -0.06 -1.46 -8.72
CA LEU A 35 -1.49 -1.74 -8.81
C LEU A 35 -2.37 -0.50 -8.55
N LYS A 36 -2.17 0.17 -7.43
CA LYS A 36 -3.10 1.11 -6.78
C LYS A 36 -3.69 2.18 -7.69
N THR A 37 -2.87 3.14 -8.08
CA THR A 37 -3.34 4.34 -8.83
C THR A 37 -4.00 3.97 -10.15
N THR A 38 -3.51 2.94 -10.84
CA THR A 38 -4.06 2.47 -12.12
C THR A 38 -5.47 1.91 -11.93
N VAL A 39 -5.69 1.09 -10.91
CA VAL A 39 -7.01 0.52 -10.60
C VAL A 39 -7.98 1.62 -10.18
N LEU A 40 -7.60 2.53 -9.27
CA LEU A 40 -8.44 3.66 -8.87
C LEU A 40 -8.87 4.51 -10.07
N GLN A 41 -7.91 4.85 -10.94
CA GLN A 41 -8.17 5.66 -12.13
C GLN A 41 -9.10 4.94 -13.12
N SER A 42 -8.92 3.64 -13.32
CA SER A 42 -9.75 2.83 -14.22
C SER A 42 -11.18 2.70 -13.70
N ILE A 43 -11.36 2.49 -12.40
CA ILE A 43 -12.69 2.47 -11.76
C ILE A 43 -13.37 3.83 -11.95
N ALA A 44 -12.67 4.94 -11.69
CA ALA A 44 -13.22 6.28 -11.90
C ALA A 44 -13.65 6.51 -13.36
N PHE A 45 -12.81 6.13 -14.32
CA PHE A 45 -13.13 6.27 -15.75
C PHE A 45 -14.31 5.40 -16.17
N SER A 46 -14.41 4.19 -15.64
CA SER A 46 -15.56 3.32 -15.86
C SER A 46 -16.85 3.94 -15.30
N LEU A 47 -16.81 4.50 -14.10
CA LEU A 47 -17.95 5.22 -13.52
C LEU A 47 -18.36 6.43 -14.38
N MET A 48 -17.39 7.20 -14.88
CA MET A 48 -17.69 8.36 -15.74
C MET A 48 -18.36 7.97 -17.04
N ALA A 49 -17.89 6.89 -17.67
CA ALA A 49 -18.34 6.51 -19.01
C ALA A 49 -19.60 5.63 -19.00
N ASN A 50 -19.70 4.67 -18.08
CA ASN A 50 -20.69 3.61 -18.14
C ASN A 50 -21.80 3.75 -17.09
N ASP A 51 -21.52 4.35 -15.93
CA ASP A 51 -22.44 4.45 -14.80
C ASP A 51 -22.24 5.76 -14.02
N PRO A 52 -22.52 6.92 -14.67
CA PRO A 52 -22.20 8.23 -14.13
C PRO A 52 -22.87 8.50 -12.79
N CYS A 53 -22.06 8.88 -11.81
CA CYS A 53 -22.51 9.24 -10.47
C CYS A 53 -21.60 10.29 -9.83
N ASN A 54 -22.02 10.86 -8.72
CA ASN A 54 -21.11 11.60 -7.88
C ASN A 54 -20.10 10.61 -7.25
N PHE A 55 -18.83 10.89 -7.40
CA PHE A 55 -17.79 10.16 -6.69
C PHE A 55 -16.73 11.10 -6.12
N ALA A 56 -15.96 10.61 -5.15
CA ALA A 56 -14.90 11.38 -4.55
C ALA A 56 -13.57 10.63 -4.65
N PHE A 57 -12.49 11.38 -4.88
CA PHE A 57 -11.13 10.92 -4.69
C PHE A 57 -10.54 11.61 -3.47
N GLY A 58 -9.98 10.84 -2.55
CA GLY A 58 -9.37 11.33 -1.32
C GLY A 58 -7.95 10.81 -1.14
N SER A 59 -7.07 11.64 -0.58
CA SER A 59 -5.71 11.26 -0.18
C SER A 59 -5.28 12.01 1.07
N SER A 60 -4.13 11.67 1.63
CA SER A 60 -3.61 12.17 2.90
C SER A 60 -3.31 13.68 2.92
N SER A 61 -3.19 14.33 1.78
CA SER A 61 -2.92 15.78 1.71
C SER A 61 -3.47 16.43 0.44
N GLU A 62 -3.68 17.74 0.46
CA GLU A 62 -4.06 18.51 -0.73
C GLU A 62 -3.02 18.41 -1.85
N SER A 63 -1.74 18.31 -1.50
CA SER A 63 -0.64 18.13 -2.46
C SER A 63 -0.77 16.82 -3.22
N GLU A 64 -1.04 15.71 -2.52
CA GLU A 64 -1.22 14.39 -3.16
C GLU A 64 -2.49 14.36 -4.03
N VAL A 65 -3.58 14.91 -3.53
CA VAL A 65 -4.82 15.05 -4.32
C VAL A 65 -4.57 15.85 -5.60
N LYS A 66 -3.86 16.97 -5.50
CA LYS A 66 -3.52 17.82 -6.65
C LYS A 66 -2.59 17.11 -7.64
N LYS A 67 -1.56 16.40 -7.16
CA LYS A 67 -0.67 15.58 -8.00
C LYS A 67 -1.45 14.53 -8.78
N PHE A 68 -2.38 13.85 -8.14
CA PHE A 68 -3.23 12.88 -8.83
C PHE A 68 -4.15 13.57 -9.85
N LYS A 69 -4.92 14.58 -9.42
CA LYS A 69 -5.87 15.33 -10.26
C LYS A 69 -5.20 15.91 -11.50
N ASP A 70 -4.20 16.78 -11.28
CA ASP A 70 -3.60 17.61 -12.34
C ASP A 70 -2.48 16.86 -13.10
N GLY A 71 -1.80 15.92 -12.45
CA GLY A 71 -0.67 15.20 -13.05
C GLY A 71 -1.02 13.88 -13.74
N LYS A 72 -2.13 13.25 -13.36
CA LYS A 72 -2.51 11.94 -13.90
C LYS A 72 -3.93 11.91 -14.45
N PHE A 73 -4.91 12.31 -13.64
CA PHE A 73 -6.32 12.11 -13.95
C PHE A 73 -6.83 13.00 -15.08
N LEU A 74 -6.71 14.32 -14.95
CA LEU A 74 -7.16 15.26 -15.98
C LEU A 74 -6.39 15.12 -17.30
N PRO A 75 -5.06 14.94 -17.33
CA PRO A 75 -4.34 14.67 -18.57
C PRO A 75 -4.81 13.42 -19.30
N ALA A 76 -5.14 12.34 -18.57
CA ALA A 76 -5.68 11.12 -19.19
C ALA A 76 -7.06 11.36 -19.81
N ILE A 77 -7.92 12.14 -19.16
CA ILE A 77 -9.21 12.55 -19.71
C ILE A 77 -9.03 13.38 -20.99
N GLU A 78 -8.13 14.37 -20.98
CA GLU A 78 -7.90 15.26 -22.11
C GLU A 78 -7.41 14.53 -23.36
N THR A 79 -6.72 13.41 -23.20
CA THR A 79 -6.21 12.58 -24.31
C THR A 79 -7.19 11.50 -24.77
N SER A 80 -8.26 11.25 -24.02
CA SER A 80 -9.27 10.24 -24.33
C SER A 80 -10.43 10.83 -25.15
N GLU A 81 -10.68 10.26 -26.33
CA GLU A 81 -11.84 10.63 -27.16
C GLU A 81 -13.18 10.32 -26.48
N VAL A 82 -13.20 9.31 -25.60
CA VAL A 82 -14.40 8.89 -24.87
C VAL A 82 -14.67 9.74 -23.63
N LEU A 83 -13.62 10.03 -22.84
CA LEU A 83 -13.79 10.71 -21.55
C LEU A 83 -13.84 12.24 -21.67
N LYS A 84 -13.11 12.81 -22.61
CA LYS A 84 -13.03 14.27 -22.79
C LYS A 84 -14.40 14.95 -22.93
N PRO A 85 -15.36 14.41 -23.73
CA PRO A 85 -16.68 15.01 -23.86
C PRO A 85 -17.54 14.95 -22.60
N LEU A 86 -17.14 14.11 -21.60
CA LEU A 86 -17.92 13.92 -20.37
C LEU A 86 -17.65 14.98 -19.30
N VAL A 87 -16.56 15.73 -19.42
CA VAL A 87 -16.16 16.75 -18.44
C VAL A 87 -16.38 18.14 -18.99
N THR A 88 -16.88 19.05 -18.17
CA THR A 88 -17.08 20.45 -18.55
C THR A 88 -15.75 21.15 -18.79
N ASP A 89 -15.72 22.10 -19.74
CA ASP A 89 -14.51 22.88 -20.04
C ASP A 89 -14.03 23.63 -18.78
N LYS A 90 -12.72 23.65 -18.55
CA LYS A 90 -12.10 24.38 -17.43
C LYS A 90 -12.41 25.88 -17.45
N ASN A 91 -12.63 26.44 -18.63
CA ASN A 91 -12.89 27.87 -18.86
C ASN A 91 -14.39 28.19 -18.89
N ASP A 92 -15.26 27.20 -18.78
CA ASP A 92 -16.70 27.43 -18.72
C ASP A 92 -17.06 28.11 -17.41
N LYS A 93 -17.44 29.38 -17.51
CA LYS A 93 -17.83 30.20 -16.34
C LYS A 93 -19.13 29.75 -15.69
N ASN A 94 -19.95 28.94 -16.40
CA ASN A 94 -21.20 28.39 -15.87
C ASN A 94 -20.98 27.05 -15.16
N ALA A 95 -19.84 26.42 -15.36
CA ALA A 95 -19.49 25.16 -14.66
C ALA A 95 -19.00 25.43 -13.24
N ALA A 96 -19.43 24.60 -12.31
CA ALA A 96 -19.03 24.69 -10.89
C ALA A 96 -17.67 24.03 -10.62
N ASN A 97 -16.69 24.25 -11.51
CA ASN A 97 -15.33 23.74 -11.38
C ASN A 97 -14.51 24.58 -10.40
N ASN A 98 -13.80 23.93 -9.49
CA ASN A 98 -12.84 24.57 -8.58
C ASN A 98 -11.76 23.58 -8.09
N SER A 99 -10.96 23.97 -7.10
CA SER A 99 -9.92 23.08 -6.54
C SER A 99 -10.49 21.82 -5.86
N LYS A 100 -11.72 21.90 -5.33
CA LYS A 100 -12.37 20.84 -4.53
C LYS A 100 -13.32 19.96 -5.34
N GLN A 101 -13.73 20.38 -6.55
CA GLN A 101 -14.66 19.62 -7.38
C GLN A 101 -14.46 19.88 -8.87
N THR A 102 -14.80 18.87 -9.66
CA THR A 102 -14.90 18.95 -11.12
C THR A 102 -16.30 18.53 -11.54
N GLN A 103 -16.97 19.36 -12.31
CA GLN A 103 -18.31 19.08 -12.81
C GLN A 103 -18.25 18.30 -14.12
N MET A 104 -19.07 17.28 -14.23
CA MET A 104 -19.31 16.54 -15.47
C MET A 104 -20.49 17.15 -16.25
N VAL A 105 -20.52 16.92 -17.56
CA VAL A 105 -21.55 17.47 -18.46
C VAL A 105 -22.97 17.04 -18.08
N ASN A 106 -23.13 15.85 -17.53
CA ASN A 106 -24.42 15.32 -17.04
C ASN A 106 -24.86 15.89 -15.68
N GLY A 107 -24.09 16.83 -15.10
CA GLY A 107 -24.42 17.47 -13.82
C GLY A 107 -23.89 16.75 -12.58
N THR A 108 -23.21 15.59 -12.72
CA THR A 108 -22.56 14.93 -11.58
C THR A 108 -21.20 15.57 -11.26
N PHE A 109 -20.66 15.26 -10.08
CA PHE A 109 -19.43 15.85 -9.58
C PHE A 109 -18.39 14.82 -9.22
N ILE A 110 -17.13 15.16 -9.46
CA ILE A 110 -15.94 14.52 -8.89
C ILE A 110 -15.44 15.41 -7.76
N TYR A 111 -15.45 14.92 -6.53
CA TYR A 111 -14.95 15.65 -5.37
C TYR A 111 -13.49 15.27 -5.07
N TRP A 112 -12.69 16.27 -4.73
CA TRP A 112 -11.27 16.14 -4.42
C TRP A 112 -11.04 16.42 -2.93
N LEU A 113 -10.68 15.40 -2.15
CA LEU A 113 -10.73 15.43 -0.69
C LEU A 113 -9.36 15.27 -0.06
N ASN A 114 -9.01 16.15 0.86
CA ASN A 114 -7.94 15.91 1.82
C ASN A 114 -8.53 15.14 3.02
N LEU A 115 -8.10 13.91 3.22
CA LEU A 115 -8.62 13.02 4.26
C LEU A 115 -8.20 13.44 5.68
N ASN A 116 -7.06 14.11 5.82
CA ASN A 116 -6.61 14.67 7.12
C ASN A 116 -7.32 15.97 7.52
N THR A 117 -8.33 16.37 6.73
CA THR A 117 -9.18 17.53 7.03
C THR A 117 -10.64 17.08 7.06
N PRO A 118 -11.17 16.61 8.21
CA PRO A 118 -12.53 16.06 8.30
C PRO A 118 -13.63 17.01 7.80
N GLY A 119 -13.41 18.33 7.94
CA GLY A 119 -14.32 19.35 7.39
C GLY A 119 -14.53 19.26 5.87
N ASN A 120 -13.56 18.75 5.12
CA ASN A 120 -13.68 18.55 3.66
C ASN A 120 -14.62 17.40 3.29
N LEU A 121 -14.86 16.47 4.20
CA LEU A 121 -15.77 15.35 4.03
C LEU A 121 -17.24 15.72 4.31
N ARG A 122 -17.49 16.88 4.95
CA ARG A 122 -18.84 17.30 5.30
C ARG A 122 -19.57 17.91 4.10
N GLY A 123 -20.87 17.69 4.03
CA GLY A 123 -21.74 18.32 3.04
C GLY A 123 -21.69 17.73 1.64
N ILE A 124 -20.98 16.61 1.44
CA ILE A 124 -20.98 15.86 0.19
C ILE A 124 -21.75 14.54 0.35
N THR A 125 -22.37 14.11 -0.75
CA THR A 125 -23.02 12.82 -0.88
C THR A 125 -22.55 12.19 -2.18
N THR A 126 -21.93 11.01 -2.08
CA THR A 126 -21.32 10.32 -3.23
C THR A 126 -21.71 8.86 -3.23
N ARG A 127 -21.84 8.25 -4.40
CA ARG A 127 -22.05 6.80 -4.52
C ARG A 127 -20.76 6.03 -4.38
N CYS A 128 -19.66 6.61 -4.81
CA CYS A 128 -18.35 5.97 -4.73
C CYS A 128 -17.33 6.89 -4.06
N VAL A 129 -16.44 6.32 -3.24
CA VAL A 129 -15.24 6.98 -2.73
C VAL A 129 -14.01 6.15 -3.08
N LEU A 130 -12.99 6.81 -3.61
CA LEU A 130 -11.70 6.26 -4.02
C LEU A 130 -10.63 6.90 -3.14
N LEU A 131 -10.08 6.13 -2.21
CA LEU A 131 -9.15 6.62 -1.18
C LEU A 131 -7.75 6.08 -1.46
N ASP A 132 -6.79 6.98 -1.66
CA ASP A 132 -5.40 6.61 -1.94
C ASP A 132 -4.45 7.05 -0.83
N GLU A 133 -3.40 6.27 -0.61
CA GLU A 133 -2.34 6.49 0.39
C GLU A 133 -2.90 6.67 1.82
N VAL A 134 -3.85 5.81 2.22
CA VAL A 134 -4.54 5.92 3.52
C VAL A 134 -3.63 5.62 4.71
N SER A 135 -2.55 4.87 4.56
CA SER A 135 -1.56 4.63 5.63
C SER A 135 -0.85 5.91 6.07
N ASN A 136 -0.86 6.95 5.23
CA ASN A 136 -0.32 8.26 5.55
C ASN A 136 -1.38 9.20 6.18
N CYS A 137 -2.60 8.70 6.43
CA CYS A 137 -3.65 9.47 7.07
C CYS A 137 -3.61 9.30 8.58
N GLU A 138 -4.01 10.35 9.30
CA GLU A 138 -4.09 10.38 10.76
C GLU A 138 -5.53 10.11 11.22
N ILE A 139 -5.67 9.36 12.31
CA ILE A 139 -6.94 9.26 13.03
C ILE A 139 -7.06 10.53 13.88
N THR A 140 -8.10 11.32 13.60
CA THR A 140 -8.35 12.59 14.32
C THR A 140 -9.37 12.40 15.44
N ASP A 141 -9.61 13.45 16.22
CA ASP A 141 -10.69 13.46 17.24
C ASP A 141 -12.08 13.19 16.62
N GLU A 142 -12.26 13.48 15.31
CA GLU A 142 -13.50 13.20 14.59
C GLU A 142 -13.60 11.73 14.14
N GLY A 143 -12.52 10.95 14.24
CA GLY A 143 -12.49 9.52 13.95
C GLY A 143 -11.58 9.11 12.80
N ASN A 144 -11.76 7.87 12.37
CA ASN A 144 -11.01 7.25 11.28
C ASN A 144 -11.42 7.86 9.93
N PRO A 145 -10.48 8.41 9.13
CA PRO A 145 -10.75 9.08 7.86
C PRO A 145 -11.45 8.17 6.83
N ILE A 146 -11.16 6.86 6.82
CA ILE A 146 -11.84 5.90 5.94
C ILE A 146 -13.31 5.80 6.31
N LYS A 147 -13.63 5.64 7.60
CA LYS A 147 -15.02 5.56 8.08
C LYS A 147 -15.79 6.85 7.87
N LEU A 148 -15.13 8.00 8.00
CA LEU A 148 -15.74 9.30 7.70
C LEU A 148 -16.07 9.45 6.21
N ALA A 149 -15.21 8.94 5.32
CA ALA A 149 -15.45 8.92 3.88
C ALA A 149 -16.55 7.90 3.50
N GLU A 150 -16.55 6.70 4.07
CA GLU A 150 -17.61 5.69 3.90
C GLU A 150 -18.99 6.25 4.25
N ALA A 151 -19.10 7.02 5.33
CA ALA A 151 -20.36 7.62 5.73
C ALA A 151 -20.97 8.54 4.65
N ARG A 152 -20.17 9.03 3.69
CA ARG A 152 -20.67 9.86 2.56
C ARG A 152 -21.40 9.05 1.49
N THR A 153 -21.25 7.72 1.51
CA THR A 153 -21.90 6.82 0.57
C THR A 153 -23.17 6.17 1.14
N SER A 154 -23.47 6.36 2.41
CA SER A 154 -24.53 5.66 3.15
C SER A 154 -25.93 5.77 2.52
N THR A 155 -26.22 6.87 1.83
CA THR A 155 -27.51 7.10 1.15
C THR A 155 -27.74 6.10 -0.01
N PHE A 156 -26.68 5.53 -0.58
CA PHE A 156 -26.76 4.63 -1.73
C PHE A 156 -26.89 3.15 -1.33
N GLY A 157 -26.75 2.82 -0.04
CA GLY A 157 -26.96 1.47 0.47
C GLY A 157 -26.10 0.41 -0.26
N SER A 158 -26.78 -0.56 -0.93
CA SER A 158 -26.11 -1.64 -1.67
C SER A 158 -25.39 -1.17 -2.95
N ASP A 159 -25.74 0.00 -3.47
CA ASP A 159 -25.11 0.54 -4.69
C ASP A 159 -23.86 1.38 -4.38
N SER A 160 -23.49 1.52 -3.11
CA SER A 160 -22.27 2.22 -2.71
C SER A 160 -21.03 1.40 -2.97
N LEU A 161 -19.92 2.08 -3.34
CA LEU A 161 -18.60 1.47 -3.49
C LEU A 161 -17.54 2.29 -2.75
N VAL A 162 -16.73 1.60 -1.96
CA VAL A 162 -15.57 2.18 -1.29
C VAL A 162 -14.32 1.47 -1.79
N VAL A 163 -13.37 2.22 -2.32
CA VAL A 163 -12.06 1.67 -2.72
C VAL A 163 -10.98 2.32 -1.87
N VAL A 164 -10.23 1.51 -1.18
CA VAL A 164 -9.16 1.96 -0.29
C VAL A 164 -7.84 1.40 -0.79
N SER A 165 -6.85 2.24 -0.96
CA SER A 165 -5.53 1.81 -1.41
C SER A 165 -4.40 2.45 -0.62
N SER A 166 -3.36 1.68 -0.34
CA SER A 166 -2.09 2.19 0.21
C SER A 166 -0.96 1.18 0.08
N THR A 167 0.26 1.66 0.18
CA THR A 167 1.39 0.86 0.62
C THR A 167 1.33 0.76 2.14
N PRO A 168 1.37 -0.44 2.73
CA PRO A 168 1.32 -0.58 4.19
C PRO A 168 2.59 -0.04 4.83
N LEU A 169 2.49 0.45 6.06
CA LEU A 169 3.63 0.89 6.86
C LEU A 169 3.89 -0.08 8.01
N TYR A 170 2.99 -0.14 8.96
CA TYR A 170 3.07 -0.99 10.15
C TYR A 170 1.86 -1.93 10.23
N LYS A 171 1.94 -2.90 11.14
CA LYS A 171 0.92 -3.94 11.30
C LYS A 171 -0.45 -3.40 11.71
N ASP A 172 -0.46 -2.30 12.44
CA ASP A 172 -1.66 -1.62 12.95
C ASP A 172 -2.09 -0.41 12.12
N ASP A 173 -1.51 -0.21 10.93
CA ASP A 173 -1.90 0.89 10.07
C ASP A 173 -3.29 0.69 9.41
N LEU A 174 -3.83 1.80 8.85
CA LEU A 174 -5.20 1.83 8.34
C LEU A 174 -5.44 0.84 7.21
N ILE A 175 -4.51 0.70 6.25
CA ILE A 175 -4.71 -0.21 5.11
C ILE A 175 -4.66 -1.67 5.55
N ASN A 176 -3.74 -2.02 6.46
CA ASN A 176 -3.63 -3.38 6.94
C ASN A 176 -4.84 -3.78 7.80
N ALA A 177 -5.38 -2.84 8.58
CA ALA A 177 -6.63 -3.05 9.32
C ALA A 177 -7.80 -3.37 8.37
N GLU A 178 -7.98 -2.58 7.29
CA GLU A 178 -9.03 -2.83 6.30
C GLU A 178 -8.78 -4.13 5.50
N TYR A 179 -7.52 -4.45 5.15
CA TYR A 179 -7.18 -5.72 4.49
C TYR A 179 -7.48 -6.93 5.38
N ASN A 180 -7.28 -6.81 6.69
CA ASN A 180 -7.57 -7.88 7.64
C ASN A 180 -9.06 -8.21 7.75
N LEU A 181 -9.95 -7.26 7.45
CA LEU A 181 -11.41 -7.47 7.40
C LEU A 181 -11.88 -8.13 6.10
N SER A 182 -11.06 -8.15 5.06
CA SER A 182 -11.41 -8.63 3.72
C SER A 182 -11.25 -10.15 3.56
N ASP A 183 -11.61 -10.64 2.37
CA ASP A 183 -11.38 -12.02 1.94
C ASP A 183 -9.89 -12.34 1.64
N LYS A 184 -8.99 -11.36 1.76
CA LYS A 184 -7.51 -11.48 1.66
C LYS A 184 -7.03 -12.20 0.40
N ARG A 185 -7.43 -11.76 -0.77
CA ARG A 185 -6.97 -12.38 -2.03
C ARG A 185 -5.46 -12.23 -2.21
N ARG A 186 -4.85 -13.36 -2.61
CA ARG A 186 -3.45 -13.45 -3.00
C ARG A 186 -3.38 -13.92 -4.45
N TYR A 187 -2.35 -13.49 -5.18
CA TYR A 187 -2.19 -13.83 -6.58
C TYR A 187 -1.40 -15.12 -6.73
N PHE A 188 -2.09 -16.19 -7.11
CA PHE A 188 -1.52 -17.51 -7.28
C PHE A 188 -0.99 -17.70 -8.70
N VAL A 189 0.14 -18.37 -8.82
CA VAL A 189 0.81 -18.73 -10.06
C VAL A 189 1.07 -20.22 -10.09
N THR A 190 1.14 -20.81 -11.29
CA THR A 190 1.38 -22.25 -11.46
C THR A 190 2.73 -22.48 -12.15
N HIS A 191 3.61 -23.24 -11.53
CA HIS A 191 4.87 -23.67 -12.13
C HIS A 191 4.69 -24.88 -13.04
N SER A 192 5.65 -25.15 -13.94
CA SER A 192 5.63 -26.29 -14.89
C SER A 192 5.54 -27.67 -14.21
N CYS A 193 5.91 -27.79 -12.93
CA CYS A 193 5.71 -29.01 -12.14
C CYS A 193 4.25 -29.22 -11.69
N GLY A 194 3.33 -28.31 -12.02
CA GLY A 194 1.92 -28.35 -11.64
C GLY A 194 1.61 -27.79 -10.26
N HIS A 195 2.61 -27.33 -9.51
CA HIS A 195 2.38 -26.71 -8.19
C HIS A 195 1.87 -25.28 -8.34
N GLU A 196 0.77 -24.97 -7.65
CA GLU A 196 0.16 -23.65 -7.57
C GLU A 196 0.50 -23.00 -6.23
N TYR A 197 1.06 -21.77 -6.23
CA TYR A 197 1.52 -21.09 -5.04
C TYR A 197 1.62 -19.58 -5.28
N ILE A 198 1.93 -18.84 -4.25
CA ILE A 198 2.21 -17.40 -4.32
C ILE A 198 3.73 -17.14 -4.31
N PHE A 199 4.18 -16.09 -5.00
CA PHE A 199 5.57 -15.66 -4.87
C PHE A 199 5.80 -15.01 -3.50
N GLU A 200 6.74 -15.57 -2.75
CA GLU A 200 7.19 -15.09 -1.44
C GLU A 200 8.69 -14.83 -1.45
N TRP A 201 9.15 -13.88 -0.63
CA TRP A 201 10.55 -13.46 -0.63
C TRP A 201 11.50 -14.59 -0.24
N GLU A 202 11.06 -15.51 0.59
CA GLU A 202 11.79 -16.70 1.05
C GLU A 202 12.18 -17.66 -0.09
N GLN A 203 11.54 -17.54 -1.24
CA GLN A 203 11.86 -18.30 -2.46
C GLN A 203 13.04 -17.70 -3.25
N VAL A 204 13.51 -16.52 -2.85
CA VAL A 204 14.62 -15.83 -3.51
C VAL A 204 15.93 -16.24 -2.84
N ALA A 205 16.76 -16.98 -3.55
CA ALA A 205 18.09 -17.39 -3.11
C ALA A 205 19.15 -16.41 -3.64
N PHE A 206 20.11 -16.06 -2.80
CA PHE A 206 21.29 -15.26 -3.16
C PHE A 206 22.43 -15.56 -2.19
N GLU A 207 23.67 -15.26 -2.60
CA GLU A 207 24.86 -15.36 -1.75
C GLU A 207 25.14 -14.01 -1.08
N PHE A 208 25.98 -14.04 -0.04
CA PHE A 208 26.46 -12.83 0.61
C PHE A 208 27.88 -12.51 0.16
N LYS A 209 28.18 -11.25 -0.10
CA LYS A 209 29.52 -10.73 -0.30
C LYS A 209 29.92 -9.83 0.85
N TYR A 210 31.23 -9.79 1.15
CA TYR A 210 31.77 -8.95 2.20
C TYR A 210 32.34 -7.65 1.61
N LEU A 211 31.96 -6.53 2.20
CA LEU A 211 32.52 -5.22 1.89
C LEU A 211 33.89 -5.05 2.58
N GLU A 212 34.65 -4.02 2.16
CA GLU A 212 35.97 -3.69 2.74
C GLU A 212 35.91 -3.44 4.26
N ASN A 213 34.79 -2.96 4.77
CA ASN A 213 34.53 -2.77 6.21
C ASN A 213 34.11 -4.04 6.96
N GLY A 214 34.18 -5.21 6.32
CA GLY A 214 33.81 -6.51 6.88
C GLY A 214 32.31 -6.80 6.93
N ARG A 215 31.46 -5.90 6.46
CA ARG A 215 30.01 -6.08 6.48
C ARG A 215 29.54 -6.98 5.34
N ALA A 216 28.70 -7.97 5.67
CA ALA A 216 28.08 -8.85 4.69
C ALA A 216 26.83 -8.19 4.11
N ILE A 217 26.70 -8.18 2.77
CA ILE A 217 25.49 -7.76 2.05
C ILE A 217 25.13 -8.80 0.98
N PRO A 218 23.84 -8.92 0.59
CA PRO A 218 23.44 -9.79 -0.52
C PRO A 218 24.16 -9.44 -1.81
N ASP A 219 24.61 -10.46 -2.54
CA ASP A 219 25.17 -10.29 -3.89
C ASP A 219 24.07 -10.54 -4.93
N SER A 220 23.53 -9.45 -5.48
CA SER A 220 22.44 -9.50 -6.46
C SER A 220 22.82 -10.24 -7.75
N THR A 221 24.12 -10.43 -8.05
CA THR A 221 24.57 -11.17 -9.23
C THR A 221 24.35 -12.69 -9.10
N THR A 222 24.13 -13.18 -7.89
CA THR A 222 23.89 -14.60 -7.58
C THR A 222 22.39 -14.92 -7.38
N THR A 223 21.52 -13.95 -7.70
CA THR A 223 20.06 -14.05 -7.49
C THR A 223 19.45 -15.19 -8.29
N ARG A 224 18.64 -16.00 -7.60
CA ARG A 224 17.82 -17.06 -8.20
C ARG A 224 16.44 -17.06 -7.54
N LEU A 225 15.38 -17.20 -8.34
CA LEU A 225 14.04 -17.50 -7.84
C LEU A 225 13.82 -19.00 -7.93
N ILE A 226 13.43 -19.64 -6.84
CA ILE A 226 13.35 -21.09 -6.71
C ILE A 226 11.90 -21.52 -6.51
N CYS A 227 11.46 -22.53 -7.24
CA CYS A 227 10.17 -23.15 -7.03
C CYS A 227 10.14 -23.90 -5.69
N PRO A 228 9.18 -23.62 -4.78
CA PRO A 228 9.16 -24.23 -3.44
C PRO A 228 8.82 -25.72 -3.45
N CYS A 229 8.35 -26.26 -4.57
CA CYS A 229 7.96 -27.68 -4.69
C CYS A 229 9.05 -28.55 -5.33
N CYS A 230 9.60 -28.12 -6.46
CA CYS A 230 10.55 -28.95 -7.22
C CYS A 230 12.00 -28.41 -7.18
N GLU A 231 12.24 -27.31 -6.47
CA GLU A 231 13.54 -26.66 -6.28
C GLU A 231 14.23 -26.19 -7.58
N GLN A 232 13.50 -26.20 -8.71
CA GLN A 232 14.02 -25.68 -9.97
C GLN A 232 14.06 -24.15 -9.96
N GLU A 233 15.08 -23.61 -10.61
CA GLU A 233 15.22 -22.19 -10.82
C GLU A 233 14.18 -21.68 -11.83
N ILE A 234 13.57 -20.54 -11.54
CA ILE A 234 12.57 -19.85 -12.36
C ILE A 234 13.23 -18.62 -12.98
N GLY A 235 13.51 -18.70 -14.27
CA GLY A 235 14.02 -17.54 -15.02
C GLY A 235 12.94 -16.47 -15.25
N GLU A 236 13.36 -15.25 -15.53
CA GLU A 236 12.45 -14.09 -15.70
C GLU A 236 11.36 -14.32 -16.75
N HIS A 237 11.69 -14.95 -17.87
CA HIS A 237 10.68 -15.26 -18.89
C HIS A 237 9.59 -16.21 -18.38
N THR A 238 9.99 -17.26 -17.67
CA THR A 238 9.05 -18.22 -17.05
C THR A 238 8.22 -17.52 -15.96
N ARG A 239 8.84 -16.67 -15.15
CA ARG A 239 8.14 -15.87 -14.14
C ARG A 239 7.04 -15.01 -14.77
N HIS A 240 7.33 -14.32 -15.87
CA HIS A 240 6.33 -13.52 -16.59
C HIS A 240 5.19 -14.38 -17.12
N GLN A 241 5.47 -15.54 -17.72
CA GLN A 241 4.43 -16.47 -18.17
C GLN A 241 3.55 -16.97 -17.03
N MET A 242 4.14 -17.28 -15.88
CA MET A 242 3.40 -17.68 -14.67
C MET A 242 2.48 -16.56 -14.18
N ILE A 243 2.96 -15.29 -14.19
CA ILE A 243 2.16 -14.13 -13.83
C ILE A 243 1.00 -13.93 -14.80
N ASP A 244 1.22 -14.03 -16.10
CA ASP A 244 0.18 -13.85 -17.12
C ASP A 244 -0.95 -14.86 -17.01
N ASN A 245 -0.63 -16.09 -16.55
CA ASN A 245 -1.59 -17.16 -16.32
C ASN A 245 -2.03 -17.32 -14.86
N GLY A 246 -1.63 -16.39 -13.98
CA GLY A 246 -2.01 -16.42 -12.60
C GLY A 246 -3.45 -15.96 -12.34
N ARG A 247 -3.92 -16.16 -11.12
CA ARG A 247 -5.27 -15.79 -10.69
C ARG A 247 -5.32 -15.35 -9.22
N TRP A 248 -6.28 -14.52 -8.91
CA TRP A 248 -6.58 -14.17 -7.53
C TRP A 248 -7.37 -15.28 -6.83
N VAL A 249 -7.02 -15.57 -5.60
CA VAL A 249 -7.69 -16.55 -4.74
C VAL A 249 -7.93 -15.92 -3.37
N ALA A 250 -9.18 -15.97 -2.91
CA ALA A 250 -9.55 -15.58 -1.55
C ALA A 250 -8.93 -16.57 -0.55
N THR A 251 -8.22 -16.06 0.45
CA THR A 251 -7.54 -16.88 1.47
C THR A 251 -8.14 -16.76 2.87
N ASN A 252 -9.09 -15.84 3.05
CA ASN A 252 -9.78 -15.64 4.32
C ASN A 252 -11.29 -15.91 4.14
N PRO A 253 -11.78 -17.09 4.54
CA PRO A 253 -13.20 -17.42 4.44
C PRO A 253 -14.08 -16.65 5.46
N ASP A 254 -13.46 -16.09 6.50
CA ASP A 254 -14.14 -15.34 7.55
C ASP A 254 -14.17 -13.83 7.30
N GLY A 255 -13.79 -13.41 6.09
CA GLY A 255 -13.83 -12.00 5.67
C GLY A 255 -15.24 -11.42 5.71
N GLU A 256 -15.34 -10.11 5.95
CA GLU A 256 -16.63 -9.42 5.94
C GLU A 256 -17.33 -9.53 4.57
N PRO A 257 -18.61 -9.88 4.50
CA PRO A 257 -19.34 -10.01 3.24
C PRO A 257 -19.30 -8.73 2.39
N GLY A 258 -18.87 -8.86 1.14
CA GLY A 258 -18.74 -7.75 0.20
C GLY A 258 -17.46 -6.91 0.38
N VAL A 259 -16.54 -7.32 1.24
CA VAL A 259 -15.22 -6.69 1.40
C VAL A 259 -14.16 -7.57 0.72
N VAL A 260 -13.59 -7.09 -0.37
CA VAL A 260 -12.59 -7.80 -1.17
C VAL A 260 -11.23 -7.14 -1.02
N GLY A 261 -10.22 -7.89 -0.62
CA GLY A 261 -8.88 -7.37 -0.38
C GLY A 261 -7.84 -8.01 -1.28
N TYR A 262 -6.96 -7.20 -1.86
CA TYR A 262 -5.88 -7.63 -2.74
C TYR A 262 -4.53 -7.26 -2.14
N GLN A 263 -3.63 -8.24 -2.01
CA GLN A 263 -2.24 -8.01 -1.62
C GLN A 263 -1.31 -8.55 -2.70
N ILE A 264 -0.35 -7.71 -3.11
CA ILE A 264 0.62 -8.08 -4.15
C ILE A 264 1.98 -7.40 -3.93
N SER A 265 3.05 -8.16 -4.15
CA SER A 265 4.44 -7.70 -4.07
C SER A 265 5.00 -7.31 -5.44
N ARG A 266 6.15 -6.66 -5.45
CA ARG A 266 6.87 -6.34 -6.69
C ARG A 266 7.39 -7.58 -7.42
N MET A 267 7.45 -8.74 -6.77
CA MET A 267 7.80 -10.00 -7.43
C MET A 267 6.87 -10.35 -8.61
N TYR A 268 5.69 -9.74 -8.64
CA TYR A 268 4.72 -9.87 -9.75
C TYR A 268 4.87 -8.78 -10.82
N SER A 269 5.81 -7.85 -10.68
CA SER A 269 6.01 -6.80 -11.67
C SER A 269 6.76 -7.33 -12.89
N PRO A 270 6.21 -7.27 -14.09
CA PRO A 270 6.96 -7.59 -15.31
C PRO A 270 7.95 -6.49 -15.71
N LEU A 271 7.91 -5.34 -15.03
CA LEU A 271 8.79 -4.19 -15.29
C LEU A 271 10.08 -4.22 -14.45
N ASN A 272 10.17 -5.13 -13.48
CA ASN A 272 11.31 -5.26 -12.58
C ASN A 272 11.78 -6.71 -12.53
N THR A 273 13.07 -6.91 -12.34
CA THR A 273 13.66 -8.22 -12.15
C THR A 273 13.80 -8.57 -10.67
N ILE A 274 13.89 -9.88 -10.36
CA ILE A 274 14.18 -10.33 -8.98
C ILE A 274 15.58 -9.87 -8.56
N THR A 275 16.54 -9.80 -9.49
CA THR A 275 17.89 -9.27 -9.26
C THR A 275 17.86 -7.82 -8.74
N GLU A 276 17.03 -6.96 -9.34
CA GLU A 276 16.84 -5.58 -8.87
C GLU A 276 16.25 -5.54 -7.46
N MET A 277 15.34 -6.46 -7.13
CA MET A 277 14.79 -6.54 -5.78
C MET A 277 15.86 -6.96 -4.75
N VAL A 278 16.73 -7.92 -5.09
CA VAL A 278 17.87 -8.28 -4.21
C VAL A 278 18.83 -7.11 -4.02
N SER A 279 19.07 -6.30 -5.06
CA SER A 279 19.87 -5.07 -4.94
C SER A 279 19.25 -4.09 -3.95
N LYS A 280 17.94 -3.86 -4.02
CA LYS A 280 17.21 -2.99 -3.08
C LYS A 280 17.21 -3.56 -1.66
N PHE A 281 17.13 -4.88 -1.52
CA PHE A 281 17.25 -5.53 -0.23
C PHE A 281 18.65 -5.32 0.37
N ALA A 282 19.70 -5.45 -0.45
CA ALA A 282 21.08 -5.16 -0.04
C ALA A 282 21.25 -3.71 0.43
N ASP A 283 20.67 -2.76 -0.31
CA ASP A 283 20.67 -1.33 0.07
C ASP A 283 19.91 -1.08 1.37
N ALA A 284 18.75 -1.73 1.55
CA ALA A 284 17.96 -1.62 2.77
C ALA A 284 18.72 -2.18 4.00
N LEU A 285 19.40 -3.32 3.84
CA LEU A 285 20.27 -3.88 4.87
C LEU A 285 21.46 -2.95 5.16
N TYR A 286 22.09 -2.42 4.12
CA TYR A 286 23.24 -1.52 4.26
C TYR A 286 22.87 -0.26 5.06
N ASN A 287 21.69 0.31 4.80
CA ASN A 287 21.21 1.54 5.42
C ASN A 287 20.39 1.31 6.70
N PHE A 288 20.30 0.08 7.22
CA PHE A 288 19.47 -0.29 8.39
C PHE A 288 18.00 0.14 8.25
N ASN A 289 17.45 0.00 7.05
CA ASN A 289 16.09 0.42 6.74
C ASN A 289 15.31 -0.70 6.02
N LEU A 290 15.18 -1.85 6.66
CA LEU A 290 14.42 -2.99 6.14
C LEU A 290 12.94 -2.66 5.95
N GLN A 291 12.38 -1.77 6.78
CA GLN A 291 11.00 -1.32 6.65
C GLN A 291 10.70 -0.86 5.22
N THR A 292 11.58 -0.06 4.62
CA THR A 292 11.38 0.44 3.25
C THR A 292 11.27 -0.70 2.23
N PHE A 293 12.06 -1.77 2.40
CA PHE A 293 11.98 -2.93 1.52
C PHE A 293 10.66 -3.70 1.70
N TYR A 294 10.28 -4.03 2.93
CA TYR A 294 9.03 -4.74 3.21
C TYR A 294 7.82 -3.96 2.69
N ASN A 295 7.75 -2.67 2.96
CA ASN A 295 6.61 -1.85 2.58
C ASN A 295 6.56 -1.62 1.07
N ASN A 296 7.66 -1.12 0.47
CA ASN A 296 7.65 -0.67 -0.92
C ASN A 296 7.87 -1.77 -1.96
N GLU A 297 8.57 -2.86 -1.59
CA GLU A 297 8.84 -3.95 -2.53
C GLU A 297 7.93 -5.17 -2.28
N LEU A 298 7.68 -5.53 -1.02
CA LEU A 298 6.83 -6.67 -0.72
C LEU A 298 5.34 -6.29 -0.55
N GLY A 299 5.03 -5.00 -0.30
CA GLY A 299 3.66 -4.56 -0.01
C GLY A 299 3.12 -5.18 1.29
N LEU A 300 4.02 -5.43 2.23
CA LEU A 300 3.73 -6.01 3.54
C LEU A 300 3.97 -4.97 4.64
N PRO A 301 3.16 -4.99 5.70
CA PRO A 301 3.42 -4.18 6.88
C PRO A 301 4.74 -4.64 7.54
N TYR A 302 5.53 -3.67 7.98
CA TYR A 302 6.77 -3.95 8.70
C TYR A 302 6.46 -4.18 10.18
N GLU A 303 7.02 -5.24 10.71
CA GLU A 303 7.03 -5.55 12.14
C GLU A 303 8.50 -5.50 12.58
N ASP A 304 8.84 -4.52 13.39
CA ASP A 304 10.16 -4.47 14.00
C ASP A 304 10.20 -5.56 15.09
N GLU A 305 11.09 -6.53 14.92
CA GLU A 305 11.25 -7.59 15.92
C GLU A 305 11.64 -7.04 17.29
N TYR A 306 12.22 -5.83 17.34
CA TYR A 306 12.54 -5.11 18.57
C TYR A 306 11.35 -4.38 19.21
N GLN A 307 10.22 -4.23 18.49
CA GLN A 307 8.95 -3.70 19.03
C GLN A 307 8.01 -4.79 19.58
N LYS A 308 8.42 -6.05 19.61
CA LYS A 308 7.75 -7.02 20.48
C LYS A 308 7.76 -6.40 21.88
N GLU A 309 6.55 -6.20 22.44
CA GLU A 309 6.37 -5.73 23.80
C GLU A 309 7.47 -6.38 24.65
N LEU A 310 8.42 -5.56 25.12
CA LEU A 310 9.44 -6.02 26.04
C LEU A 310 8.66 -6.60 27.21
N ASP A 311 8.67 -7.91 27.34
CA ASP A 311 8.04 -8.56 28.49
C ASP A 311 8.77 -8.02 29.72
N ILE A 312 8.08 -7.11 30.41
CA ILE A 312 8.60 -6.43 31.61
C ILE A 312 9.06 -7.49 32.61
N LEU A 313 8.37 -8.62 32.68
CA LEU A 313 8.75 -9.74 33.55
C LEU A 313 10.07 -10.41 33.08
N GLN A 314 10.30 -10.50 31.76
CA GLN A 314 11.58 -10.96 31.20
C GLN A 314 12.71 -9.96 31.48
N LEU A 315 12.46 -8.65 31.33
CA LEU A 315 13.43 -7.61 31.68
C LEU A 315 13.73 -7.60 33.17
N GLU A 316 12.73 -7.72 34.01
CA GLU A 316 12.91 -7.83 35.47
C GLU A 316 13.70 -9.08 35.85
N SER A 317 13.51 -10.20 35.13
CA SER A 317 14.30 -11.43 35.36
C SER A 317 15.78 -11.34 34.96
N LEU A 318 16.09 -10.40 34.04
CA LEU A 318 17.49 -10.12 33.63
C LEU A 318 18.16 -9.08 34.54
N ARG A 319 17.42 -8.51 35.50
CA ARG A 319 17.96 -7.54 36.44
C ARG A 319 18.94 -8.22 37.37
N GLU A 320 20.16 -7.75 37.34
CA GLU A 320 21.22 -8.15 38.28
C GLU A 320 21.22 -7.23 39.49
N ASP A 321 20.76 -7.72 40.65
CA ASP A 321 20.67 -6.92 41.88
C ASP A 321 22.05 -6.63 42.53
N GLU A 322 23.12 -7.24 41.99
CA GLU A 322 24.49 -7.05 42.54
C GLU A 322 25.17 -5.76 42.10
N PHE A 323 24.58 -5.03 41.11
CA PHE A 323 25.16 -3.82 40.56
C PHE A 323 24.37 -2.58 41.01
N ASN A 324 25.10 -1.56 41.36
CA ASN A 324 24.52 -0.25 41.68
C ASN A 324 25.39 0.89 41.09
N LEU A 325 24.90 2.11 41.14
CA LEU A 325 25.56 3.31 40.58
C LEU A 325 26.99 3.56 41.10
N HIS A 326 27.42 2.86 42.17
CA HIS A 326 28.74 3.02 42.79
C HIS A 326 29.68 1.83 42.54
N LYS A 327 29.22 0.79 41.83
CA LYS A 327 30.02 -0.42 41.59
C LYS A 327 29.85 -0.87 40.15
N ILE A 328 30.86 -0.56 39.34
CA ILE A 328 30.91 -0.99 37.93
C ILE A 328 31.55 -2.40 37.92
N PRO A 329 30.94 -3.40 37.23
CA PRO A 329 31.51 -4.73 37.09
C PRO A 329 32.87 -4.72 36.40
N GLU A 330 33.78 -5.58 36.77
CA GLU A 330 35.09 -5.74 36.09
C GLU A 330 34.97 -6.21 34.64
N SER A 331 33.83 -6.83 34.29
CA SER A 331 33.52 -7.30 32.95
C SER A 331 32.91 -6.23 32.04
N THR A 332 32.74 -5.00 32.52
CA THR A 332 32.10 -3.91 31.74
C THR A 332 32.96 -3.53 30.54
N LEU A 333 32.43 -3.69 29.33
CA LEU A 333 33.10 -3.36 28.07
C LEU A 333 32.91 -1.90 27.62
N GLY A 334 31.89 -1.23 28.14
CA GLY A 334 31.61 0.16 27.85
C GLY A 334 30.54 0.72 28.77
N ILE A 335 30.52 2.04 28.94
CA ILE A 335 29.53 2.76 29.73
C ILE A 335 28.87 3.78 28.80
N CYS A 336 27.54 3.75 28.72
CA CYS A 336 26.77 4.73 27.97
C CYS A 336 26.07 5.67 28.95
N ILE A 337 26.19 6.99 28.76
CA ILE A 337 25.54 7.99 29.58
C ILE A 337 24.58 8.76 28.67
N SER A 338 23.29 8.67 28.97
CA SER A 338 22.27 9.52 28.35
C SER A 338 21.93 10.66 29.32
N VAL A 339 21.93 11.89 28.81
CA VAL A 339 21.57 13.08 29.60
C VAL A 339 20.38 13.75 28.92
N ASP A 340 19.27 13.85 29.65
CA ASP A 340 18.10 14.64 29.28
C ASP A 340 18.11 15.97 30.03
N GLN A 341 18.10 17.07 29.28
CA GLN A 341 18.09 18.44 29.86
C GLN A 341 16.66 18.97 29.89
N GLN A 342 16.15 19.15 31.09
CA GLN A 342 14.89 19.82 31.38
C GLN A 342 15.13 21.32 31.63
N ILE A 343 14.05 22.11 31.74
CA ILE A 343 14.14 23.57 32.02
C ILE A 343 14.78 23.85 33.38
N ASP A 344 14.56 23.01 34.36
CA ASP A 344 14.93 23.20 35.79
C ASP A 344 15.97 22.17 36.29
N ARG A 345 16.28 21.14 35.52
CA ARG A 345 17.19 20.06 35.90
C ARG A 345 17.78 19.31 34.71
N CYS A 346 18.84 18.54 34.95
CA CYS A 346 19.35 17.51 34.04
C CYS A 346 19.11 16.14 34.68
N GLU A 347 18.56 15.23 33.94
CA GLU A 347 18.43 13.80 34.31
C GLU A 347 19.45 12.99 33.54
N ALA A 348 20.27 12.21 34.23
CA ALA A 348 21.29 11.35 33.60
C ALA A 348 20.98 9.88 33.87
N THR A 349 20.96 9.08 32.83
CA THR A 349 20.88 7.61 32.92
C THR A 349 22.20 7.01 32.48
N ILE A 350 22.77 6.14 33.31
CA ILE A 350 24.00 5.40 33.05
C ILE A 350 23.59 3.95 32.72
N LEU A 351 24.02 3.48 31.55
CA LEU A 351 23.77 2.13 31.04
C LEU A 351 25.07 1.36 30.89
#